data_b005c88cd58d55b5f033154fe4494bcb
#
_entry.id   b005c88cd58d55b5f033154fe4494bcb
#
_cell.length_a   1.000
_cell.length_b   1.000
_cell.length_c   1.000
_cell.angle_alpha   90.00
_cell.angle_beta   90.00
_cell.angle_gamma   90.00
#
_symmetry.space_group_name_H-M   'P 1'
#
loop_
_entity.id
_entity.type
_entity.pdbx_description
1 polymer ?
#
loop_
_entity_poly.entity_id
_entity_poly.type
_entity_poly.pdbx_seq_one_letter_code
_entity_poly.pdbx_strand_id
1 'polypeptide(L)'
;MKTTLQSVFTIALLSLGLSVSAQDRYLDDVFSAVTVTSDVTYATNISILPMLQGLPPGPATLKCDIYEPGGVWDSITNRPVIILIHTGSFLPPVLNGQPTGSKTDLSIVEQCTRWAKKGYVAVAMENRLGWNPTSTDQDVRTSSLLQAAYRGIQDAKAMVRYMRMTEATGNTYGIDPNKIVMGGHGTGAYISLGVATLDTATQMYIPKFMNLATTPPSPYVYAPFFGNVNGTDSAWLPDFA
;
A
#
# COMPACT_ATOMS: atom_id res chain seq x y z
N MET A 1 -14.14 -54.88 38.09
CA MET A 1 -13.46 -54.90 36.76
C MET A 1 -14.33 -54.40 35.62
N LYS A 2 -15.64 -54.59 35.55
CA LYS A 2 -16.45 -54.06 34.42
C LYS A 2 -16.63 -52.55 34.37
N THR A 3 -16.71 -51.88 35.51
CA THR A 3 -16.88 -50.41 35.62
C THR A 3 -15.62 -49.61 35.24
N THR A 4 -14.43 -50.14 35.56
CA THR A 4 -13.15 -49.51 35.17
C THR A 4 -12.89 -49.58 33.65
N LEU A 5 -13.31 -50.65 33.00
CA LEU A 5 -13.13 -50.80 31.57
C LEU A 5 -14.05 -49.87 30.76
N GLN A 6 -15.26 -49.58 31.23
CA GLN A 6 -16.19 -48.65 30.62
C GLN A 6 -15.70 -47.20 30.72
N SER A 7 -15.12 -46.79 31.86
CA SER A 7 -14.57 -45.46 32.05
C SER A 7 -13.35 -45.20 31.16
N VAL A 8 -12.49 -46.18 30.97
CA VAL A 8 -11.32 -46.07 30.08
C VAL A 8 -11.74 -45.97 28.61
N PHE A 9 -12.80 -46.71 28.21
CA PHE A 9 -13.31 -46.63 26.84
C PHE A 9 -14.00 -45.28 26.53
N THR A 10 -14.69 -44.70 27.50
CA THR A 10 -15.33 -43.39 27.35
C THR A 10 -14.29 -42.24 27.25
N ILE A 11 -13.20 -42.29 28.02
CA ILE A 11 -12.10 -41.31 27.95
C ILE A 11 -11.35 -41.47 26.61
N ALA A 12 -11.14 -42.71 26.12
CA ALA A 12 -10.49 -42.92 24.81
C ALA A 12 -11.35 -42.45 23.62
N LEU A 13 -12.70 -42.57 23.71
CA LEU A 13 -13.59 -42.00 22.68
C LEU A 13 -13.64 -40.46 22.70
N LEU A 14 -13.57 -39.82 23.88
CA LEU A 14 -13.49 -38.38 23.98
C LEU A 14 -12.16 -37.80 23.44
N SER A 15 -11.07 -38.56 23.54
CA SER A 15 -9.76 -38.12 23.00
C SER A 15 -9.62 -38.30 21.49
N LEU A 16 -10.41 -39.16 20.86
CA LEU A 16 -10.44 -39.33 19.40
C LEU A 16 -11.31 -38.31 18.65
N GLY A 17 -12.14 -37.55 19.37
CA GLY A 17 -13.02 -36.53 18.77
C GLY A 17 -12.43 -35.11 18.64
N LEU A 18 -11.21 -34.86 19.10
CA LEU A 18 -10.60 -33.55 19.14
C LEU A 18 -9.44 -33.34 18.15
N SER A 19 -9.50 -34.01 17.00
CA SER A 19 -8.69 -33.55 15.86
C SER A 19 -9.35 -32.32 15.26
N VAL A 20 -9.40 -31.23 16.01
CA VAL A 20 -9.60 -29.88 15.44
C VAL A 20 -8.36 -29.63 14.61
N SER A 21 -8.48 -29.77 13.29
CA SER A 21 -7.47 -29.23 12.39
C SER A 21 -7.36 -27.75 12.69
N ALA A 22 -6.34 -27.35 13.44
CA ALA A 22 -6.05 -25.95 13.65
C ALA A 22 -5.73 -25.36 12.29
N GLN A 23 -6.60 -24.49 11.78
CA GLN A 23 -6.29 -23.68 10.61
C GLN A 23 -5.09 -22.79 10.95
N ASP A 24 -4.07 -22.83 10.11
CA ASP A 24 -2.87 -22.02 10.32
C ASP A 24 -3.16 -20.57 9.94
N ARG A 25 -3.24 -19.71 10.96
CA ARG A 25 -3.35 -18.26 10.77
C ARG A 25 -2.20 -17.78 9.86
N TYR A 26 -2.52 -16.87 8.95
CA TYR A 26 -1.68 -16.32 7.90
C TYR A 26 -1.47 -17.24 6.67
N LEU A 27 -1.84 -18.48 6.75
CA LEU A 27 -1.84 -19.41 5.61
C LEU A 27 -3.27 -19.68 5.12
N ASP A 28 -4.17 -20.01 6.03
CA ASP A 28 -5.55 -20.37 5.75
C ASP A 28 -6.52 -19.21 6.00
N ASP A 29 -7.71 -19.27 5.41
CA ASP A 29 -8.81 -18.36 5.68
C ASP A 29 -9.43 -18.72 7.04
N VAL A 30 -8.93 -18.13 8.13
CA VAL A 30 -9.40 -18.38 9.51
C VAL A 30 -10.55 -17.44 9.93
N PHE A 31 -10.80 -16.38 9.17
CA PHE A 31 -11.89 -15.43 9.43
C PHE A 31 -12.94 -15.50 8.33
N SER A 32 -14.21 -15.62 8.74
CA SER A 32 -15.35 -15.72 7.82
C SER A 32 -15.76 -14.40 7.17
N ALA A 33 -15.41 -13.29 7.78
CA ALA A 33 -15.77 -11.94 7.33
C ALA A 33 -14.57 -10.99 7.42
N VAL A 34 -14.71 -9.82 6.82
CA VAL A 34 -13.73 -8.73 6.82
C VAL A 34 -14.44 -7.45 7.23
N THR A 35 -13.81 -6.68 8.10
CA THR A 35 -14.21 -5.31 8.42
C THR A 35 -13.40 -4.35 7.56
N VAL A 36 -14.08 -3.39 6.91
CA VAL A 36 -13.41 -2.41 6.05
C VAL A 36 -13.65 -1.01 6.59
N THR A 37 -12.57 -0.30 6.89
CA THR A 37 -12.60 1.14 7.18
C THR A 37 -12.20 1.87 5.92
N SER A 38 -13.18 2.46 5.23
CA SER A 38 -12.98 3.10 3.94
C SER A 38 -12.62 4.57 4.07
N ASP A 39 -11.92 5.09 3.03
CA ASP A 39 -11.61 6.51 2.86
C ASP A 39 -10.78 7.13 4.00
N VAL A 40 -9.95 6.33 4.65
CA VAL A 40 -9.03 6.82 5.68
C VAL A 40 -7.98 7.74 5.03
N THR A 41 -7.88 8.97 5.51
CA THR A 41 -6.85 9.91 5.05
C THR A 41 -5.51 9.55 5.69
N TYR A 42 -4.51 9.22 4.87
CA TYR A 42 -3.17 8.90 5.35
C TYR A 42 -2.13 9.98 5.07
N ALA A 43 -2.38 10.86 4.09
CA ALA A 43 -1.49 11.98 3.77
C ALA A 43 -2.23 13.06 2.98
N THR A 44 -1.58 14.23 2.84
CA THR A 44 -1.95 15.28 1.89
C THR A 44 -0.69 15.73 1.18
N ASN A 45 -0.73 15.87 -0.14
CA ASN A 45 0.44 16.33 -0.90
C ASN A 45 -0.01 17.00 -2.20
N ILE A 46 0.91 17.67 -2.91
CA ILE A 46 0.61 18.41 -4.14
C ILE A 46 0.38 17.42 -5.31
N SER A 47 -0.78 17.53 -5.95
CA SER A 47 -1.16 16.81 -7.16
C SER A 47 -1.09 17.74 -8.37
N ILE A 48 -0.74 17.14 -9.53
CA ILE A 48 -0.76 17.82 -10.83
C ILE A 48 -2.08 17.59 -11.60
N LEU A 49 -2.98 16.76 -11.09
CA LEU A 49 -4.25 16.47 -11.76
C LEU A 49 -5.11 17.73 -12.03
N PRO A 50 -5.13 18.77 -11.19
CA PRO A 50 -5.84 20.01 -11.50
C PRO A 50 -5.37 20.68 -12.80
N MET A 51 -4.12 20.44 -13.22
CA MET A 51 -3.60 21.00 -14.50
C MET A 51 -4.37 20.49 -15.73
N LEU A 52 -5.00 19.32 -15.64
CA LEU A 52 -5.87 18.80 -16.70
C LEU A 52 -7.13 19.67 -16.92
N GLN A 53 -7.47 20.50 -15.95
CA GLN A 53 -8.58 21.44 -15.99
C GLN A 53 -8.09 22.89 -16.16
N GLY A 54 -6.81 23.08 -16.51
CA GLY A 54 -6.20 24.41 -16.64
C GLY A 54 -5.93 25.12 -15.33
N LEU A 55 -5.98 24.41 -14.19
CA LEU A 55 -5.71 24.94 -12.86
C LEU A 55 -4.24 24.66 -12.46
N PRO A 56 -3.65 25.45 -11.56
CA PRO A 56 -2.32 25.15 -11.04
C PRO A 56 -2.33 23.85 -10.22
N PRO A 57 -1.16 23.18 -10.05
CA PRO A 57 -1.02 22.09 -9.08
C PRO A 57 -1.57 22.50 -7.72
N GLY A 58 -2.22 21.57 -7.05
CA GLY A 58 -2.89 21.85 -5.78
C GLY A 58 -2.88 20.67 -4.81
N PRO A 59 -3.25 20.91 -3.53
CA PRO A 59 -3.27 19.86 -2.53
C PRO A 59 -4.31 18.79 -2.89
N ALA A 60 -3.90 17.53 -2.72
CA ALA A 60 -4.77 16.37 -2.83
C ALA A 60 -4.69 15.55 -1.55
N THR A 61 -5.85 15.18 -1.02
CA THR A 61 -5.95 14.25 0.10
C THR A 61 -5.77 12.83 -0.42
N LEU A 62 -4.80 12.12 0.15
CA LEU A 62 -4.51 10.73 -0.19
C LEU A 62 -5.24 9.81 0.78
N LYS A 63 -6.00 8.87 0.23
CA LYS A 63 -6.88 7.99 0.99
C LYS A 63 -6.48 6.53 0.83
N CYS A 64 -6.87 5.72 1.79
CA CYS A 64 -6.78 4.26 1.71
C CYS A 64 -8.03 3.61 2.30
N ASP A 65 -8.22 2.33 1.98
CA ASP A 65 -9.16 1.46 2.67
C ASP A 65 -8.38 0.42 3.47
N ILE A 66 -8.76 0.23 4.73
CA ILE A 66 -8.10 -0.69 5.65
C ILE A 66 -9.03 -1.87 5.90
N TYR A 67 -8.53 -3.06 5.61
CA TYR A 67 -9.22 -4.34 5.71
C TYR A 67 -8.69 -5.10 6.92
N GLU A 68 -9.54 -5.44 7.85
CA GLU A 68 -9.21 -6.16 9.08
C GLU A 68 -9.98 -7.49 9.15
N PRO A 69 -9.44 -8.50 9.86
CA PRO A 69 -10.20 -9.69 10.21
C PRO A 69 -11.52 -9.35 10.89
N GLY A 70 -12.59 -10.01 10.48
CA GLY A 70 -13.95 -9.75 11.00
C GLY A 70 -14.76 -11.02 11.21
N GLY A 71 -15.97 -10.87 11.71
CA GLY A 71 -16.91 -11.97 11.96
C GLY A 71 -16.75 -12.64 13.33
N VAL A 72 -15.58 -12.62 13.93
CA VAL A 72 -15.29 -13.08 15.29
C VAL A 72 -14.32 -12.13 15.96
N TRP A 73 -14.34 -12.11 17.30
CA TRP A 73 -13.39 -11.29 18.06
C TRP A 73 -11.96 -11.84 17.88
N ASP A 74 -11.03 -10.94 17.57
CA ASP A 74 -9.60 -11.25 17.39
C ASP A 74 -8.76 -10.52 18.43
N SER A 75 -8.12 -11.27 19.31
CA SER A 75 -7.27 -10.73 20.41
C SER A 75 -5.86 -10.36 19.97
N ILE A 76 -5.49 -10.63 18.71
CA ILE A 76 -4.13 -10.36 18.23
C ILE A 76 -3.97 -8.87 17.93
N THR A 77 -2.95 -8.26 18.54
CA THR A 77 -2.64 -6.82 18.43
C THR A 77 -1.26 -6.55 17.82
N ASN A 78 -0.66 -7.54 17.15
CA ASN A 78 0.62 -7.46 16.46
C ASN A 78 0.57 -8.11 15.06
N ARG A 79 -0.52 -7.81 14.33
CA ARG A 79 -0.79 -8.36 12.99
C ARG A 79 0.19 -7.80 11.97
N PRO A 80 0.71 -8.63 11.05
CA PRO A 80 1.45 -8.12 9.88
C PRO A 80 0.53 -7.29 8.99
N VAL A 81 1.12 -6.29 8.33
CA VAL A 81 0.42 -5.39 7.40
C VAL A 81 0.83 -5.71 5.97
N ILE A 82 -0.14 -5.75 5.06
CA ILE A 82 0.09 -5.85 3.61
C ILE A 82 -0.50 -4.61 2.94
N ILE A 83 0.36 -3.77 2.36
CA ILE A 83 -0.06 -2.59 1.60
C ILE A 83 -0.08 -2.96 0.12
N LEU A 84 -1.22 -2.76 -0.54
CA LEU A 84 -1.41 -3.02 -1.96
C LEU A 84 -1.67 -1.73 -2.73
N ILE A 85 -0.96 -1.57 -3.85
CA ILE A 85 -1.03 -0.41 -4.72
C ILE A 85 -1.62 -0.82 -6.06
N HIS A 86 -2.62 -0.08 -6.52
CA HIS A 86 -3.34 -0.33 -7.78
C HIS A 86 -2.47 -0.08 -9.02
N THR A 87 -2.92 -0.57 -10.17
CA THR A 87 -2.36 -0.29 -11.50
C THR A 87 -2.92 1.02 -12.07
N GLY A 88 -3.01 1.17 -13.40
CA GLY A 88 -3.66 2.29 -14.08
C GLY A 88 -2.68 3.21 -14.83
N SER A 89 -1.46 2.76 -15.10
CA SER A 89 -0.45 3.52 -15.89
C SER A 89 -0.13 4.90 -15.31
N PHE A 90 -0.18 5.07 -13.99
CA PHE A 90 -0.08 6.35 -13.27
C PHE A 90 -1.12 7.40 -13.71
N LEU A 91 -2.27 6.96 -14.23
CA LEU A 91 -3.38 7.81 -14.67
C LEU A 91 -4.68 7.35 -13.99
N PRO A 92 -5.59 8.28 -13.69
CA PRO A 92 -6.92 7.90 -13.20
C PRO A 92 -7.72 7.17 -14.30
N PRO A 93 -8.74 6.36 -13.93
CA PRO A 93 -9.53 5.55 -14.88
C PRO A 93 -10.08 6.35 -16.04
N VAL A 94 -10.52 7.58 -15.80
CA VAL A 94 -11.05 8.48 -16.85
C VAL A 94 -10.03 8.82 -17.94
N LEU A 95 -8.74 8.72 -17.65
CA LEU A 95 -7.65 9.05 -18.57
C LEU A 95 -6.94 7.83 -19.13
N ASN A 96 -6.85 6.75 -18.36
CA ASN A 96 -6.18 5.54 -18.83
C ASN A 96 -7.07 4.64 -19.69
N GLY A 97 -8.38 4.92 -19.74
CA GLY A 97 -9.36 4.17 -20.53
C GLY A 97 -9.62 2.74 -20.04
N GLN A 98 -9.24 2.42 -18.82
CA GLN A 98 -9.40 1.11 -18.20
C GLN A 98 -10.23 1.21 -16.91
N PRO A 99 -10.86 0.13 -16.46
CA PRO A 99 -11.60 0.12 -15.19
C PRO A 99 -10.67 0.02 -13.96
N THR A 100 -9.40 0.33 -14.11
CA THR A 100 -8.36 0.27 -13.07
C THR A 100 -7.71 1.62 -12.89
N GLY A 101 -7.09 1.85 -11.74
CA GLY A 101 -6.40 3.10 -11.42
C GLY A 101 -6.89 3.73 -10.12
N SER A 102 -7.44 2.91 -9.21
CA SER A 102 -7.87 3.34 -7.88
C SER A 102 -7.75 2.22 -6.84
N LYS A 103 -7.82 2.58 -5.56
CA LYS A 103 -7.87 1.63 -4.44
C LYS A 103 -9.07 0.67 -4.50
N THR A 104 -10.09 1.00 -5.31
CA THR A 104 -11.29 0.19 -5.50
C THR A 104 -11.19 -0.78 -6.68
N ASP A 105 -10.05 -0.91 -7.33
CA ASP A 105 -9.82 -1.91 -8.37
C ASP A 105 -10.16 -3.30 -7.83
N LEU A 106 -10.99 -4.06 -8.54
CA LEU A 106 -11.51 -5.36 -8.07
C LEU A 106 -10.41 -6.32 -7.64
N SER A 107 -9.28 -6.32 -8.35
CA SER A 107 -8.14 -7.16 -8.00
C SER A 107 -7.48 -6.77 -6.67
N ILE A 108 -7.44 -5.48 -6.35
CA ILE A 108 -6.91 -4.96 -5.09
C ILE A 108 -7.87 -5.29 -3.94
N VAL A 109 -9.16 -5.00 -4.12
CA VAL A 109 -10.22 -5.30 -3.14
C VAL A 109 -10.25 -6.79 -2.80
N GLU A 110 -10.21 -7.66 -3.82
CA GLU A 110 -10.21 -9.12 -3.62
C GLU A 110 -8.97 -9.58 -2.85
N GLN A 111 -7.79 -9.09 -3.19
CA GLN A 111 -6.57 -9.47 -2.48
C GLN A 111 -6.57 -8.96 -1.04
N CYS A 112 -6.95 -7.70 -0.79
CA CYS A 112 -7.08 -7.18 0.57
C CYS A 112 -8.06 -8.01 1.40
N THR A 113 -9.20 -8.39 0.81
CA THR A 113 -10.19 -9.26 1.45
C THR A 113 -9.61 -10.62 1.82
N ARG A 114 -8.89 -11.28 0.91
CA ARG A 114 -8.25 -12.58 1.16
C ARG A 114 -7.18 -12.50 2.25
N TRP A 115 -6.34 -11.48 2.23
CA TRP A 115 -5.33 -11.29 3.26
C TRP A 115 -5.94 -11.04 4.63
N ALA A 116 -6.99 -10.22 4.71
CA ALA A 116 -7.70 -9.97 5.95
C ALA A 116 -8.35 -11.26 6.51
N LYS A 117 -8.95 -12.10 5.66
CA LYS A 117 -9.47 -13.42 6.07
C LYS A 117 -8.41 -14.35 6.64
N LYS A 118 -7.15 -14.19 6.26
CA LYS A 118 -6.00 -14.94 6.79
C LYS A 118 -5.44 -14.36 8.09
N GLY A 119 -5.94 -13.21 8.53
CA GLY A 119 -5.53 -12.57 9.78
C GLY A 119 -4.53 -11.42 9.66
N TYR A 120 -4.21 -10.99 8.45
CA TYR A 120 -3.44 -9.77 8.21
C TYR A 120 -4.30 -8.53 8.35
N VAL A 121 -3.68 -7.37 8.52
CA VAL A 121 -4.27 -6.09 8.16
C VAL A 121 -3.84 -5.77 6.73
N ALA A 122 -4.80 -5.61 5.81
CA ALA A 122 -4.49 -5.28 4.43
C ALA A 122 -4.95 -3.84 4.11
N VAL A 123 -4.17 -3.14 3.30
CA VAL A 123 -4.41 -1.74 2.96
C VAL A 123 -4.44 -1.58 1.45
N ALA A 124 -5.55 -1.10 0.92
CA ALA A 124 -5.68 -0.64 -0.47
C ALA A 124 -5.42 0.86 -0.49
N MET A 125 -4.28 1.31 -1.04
CA MET A 125 -3.91 2.72 -1.02
C MET A 125 -4.09 3.42 -2.37
N GLU A 126 -4.51 4.69 -2.33
CA GLU A 126 -4.35 5.63 -3.43
C GLU A 126 -2.93 6.19 -3.44
N ASN A 127 -2.47 6.63 -4.61
CA ASN A 127 -1.27 7.43 -4.75
C ASN A 127 -1.51 8.56 -5.77
N ARG A 128 -0.68 9.60 -5.75
CA ARG A 128 -0.78 10.70 -6.70
C ARG A 128 -0.50 10.22 -8.13
N LEU A 129 -1.47 10.45 -8.98
CA LEU A 129 -1.45 10.12 -10.41
C LEU A 129 -1.16 11.36 -11.26
N GLY A 130 -0.96 11.12 -12.56
CA GLY A 130 -0.83 12.16 -13.56
C GLY A 130 0.56 12.22 -14.19
N TRP A 131 0.57 12.14 -15.54
CA TRP A 131 1.70 12.42 -16.41
C TRP A 131 1.15 12.75 -17.80
N ASN A 132 1.99 13.14 -18.75
CA ASN A 132 1.56 13.51 -20.10
C ASN A 132 1.93 12.44 -21.15
N PRO A 133 1.11 11.40 -21.35
CA PRO A 133 1.37 10.34 -22.33
C PRO A 133 1.20 10.79 -23.79
N THR A 134 0.46 11.88 -24.02
CA THR A 134 0.05 12.33 -25.36
C THR A 134 0.95 13.42 -25.92
N SER A 135 1.95 13.89 -25.18
CA SER A 135 2.92 14.86 -25.68
C SER A 135 3.62 14.32 -26.94
N THR A 136 3.81 15.14 -27.94
CA THR A 136 4.64 14.81 -29.11
C THR A 136 6.13 14.80 -28.77
N ASP A 137 6.52 15.50 -27.71
CA ASP A 137 7.88 15.58 -27.20
C ASP A 137 8.19 14.35 -26.32
N GLN A 138 9.23 13.59 -26.72
CA GLN A 138 9.68 12.40 -25.98
C GLN A 138 10.21 12.75 -24.59
N ASP A 139 10.92 13.87 -24.43
CA ASP A 139 11.46 14.27 -23.15
C ASP A 139 10.36 14.64 -22.15
N VAL A 140 9.30 15.27 -22.62
CA VAL A 140 8.10 15.56 -21.81
C VAL A 140 7.42 14.27 -21.38
N ARG A 141 7.27 13.27 -22.25
CA ARG A 141 6.70 11.98 -21.87
C ARG A 141 7.57 11.27 -20.83
N THR A 142 8.88 11.20 -21.08
CA THR A 142 9.83 10.52 -20.18
C THR A 142 9.89 11.21 -18.82
N SER A 143 10.08 12.53 -18.80
CA SER A 143 10.17 13.29 -17.55
C SER A 143 8.90 13.19 -16.72
N SER A 144 7.73 13.41 -17.32
CA SER A 144 6.46 13.39 -16.59
C SER A 144 6.12 11.99 -16.06
N LEU A 145 6.49 10.91 -16.77
CA LEU A 145 6.33 9.54 -16.30
C LEU A 145 7.23 9.24 -15.08
N LEU A 146 8.51 9.62 -15.15
CA LEU A 146 9.44 9.46 -14.03
C LEU A 146 8.99 10.24 -12.80
N GLN A 147 8.49 11.46 -13.01
CA GLN A 147 7.92 12.29 -11.95
C GLN A 147 6.66 11.66 -11.32
N ALA A 148 5.82 11.00 -12.12
CA ALA A 148 4.66 10.28 -11.59
C ALA A 148 5.07 9.09 -10.73
N ALA A 149 6.05 8.28 -11.19
CA ALA A 149 6.60 7.18 -10.41
C ALA A 149 7.22 7.67 -9.08
N TYR A 150 7.98 8.75 -9.12
CA TYR A 150 8.60 9.35 -7.94
C TYR A 150 7.57 9.79 -6.90
N ARG A 151 6.50 10.49 -7.33
CA ARG A 151 5.38 10.86 -6.44
C ARG A 151 4.71 9.65 -5.81
N GLY A 152 4.50 8.58 -6.59
CA GLY A 152 3.96 7.33 -6.09
C GLY A 152 4.85 6.69 -5.00
N ILE A 153 6.18 6.72 -5.18
CA ILE A 153 7.14 6.22 -4.17
C ILE A 153 7.07 7.06 -2.88
N GLN A 154 7.01 8.39 -3.00
CA GLN A 154 6.83 9.27 -1.84
C GLN A 154 5.55 8.94 -1.06
N ASP A 155 4.44 8.74 -1.78
CA ASP A 155 3.14 8.44 -1.18
C ASP A 155 3.14 7.06 -0.50
N ALA A 156 3.78 6.07 -1.11
CA ALA A 156 3.91 4.73 -0.54
C ALA A 156 4.79 4.72 0.72
N LYS A 157 5.88 5.47 0.74
CA LYS A 157 6.68 5.67 1.96
C LYS A 157 5.89 6.43 3.04
N ALA A 158 5.06 7.40 2.67
CA ALA A 158 4.15 8.07 3.60
C ALA A 158 3.13 7.11 4.20
N MET A 159 2.59 6.16 3.41
CA MET A 159 1.68 5.12 3.91
C MET A 159 2.36 4.24 4.97
N VAL A 160 3.61 3.81 4.77
CA VAL A 160 4.36 3.04 5.77
C VAL A 160 4.47 3.83 7.09
N ARG A 161 4.84 5.12 7.01
CA ARG A 161 4.92 5.99 8.20
C ARG A 161 3.56 6.17 8.87
N TYR A 162 2.50 6.33 8.08
CA TYR A 162 1.14 6.41 8.61
C TYR A 162 0.78 5.16 9.43
N MET A 163 1.02 3.96 8.90
CA MET A 163 0.75 2.73 9.64
C MET A 163 1.56 2.65 10.94
N ARG A 164 2.84 3.00 10.91
CA ARG A 164 3.69 3.07 12.12
C ARG A 164 3.18 4.10 13.13
N MET A 165 2.72 5.26 12.65
CA MET A 165 2.11 6.29 13.50
C MET A 165 0.83 5.78 14.19
N THR A 166 -0.05 5.06 13.47
CA THR A 166 -1.26 4.49 14.09
C THR A 166 -0.95 3.51 15.21
N GLU A 167 0.13 2.74 15.08
CA GLU A 167 0.60 1.86 16.14
C GLU A 167 1.10 2.66 17.35
N ALA A 168 1.99 3.61 17.14
CA ALA A 168 2.56 4.44 18.20
C ALA A 168 1.53 5.32 18.94
N THR A 169 0.39 5.62 18.31
CA THR A 169 -0.68 6.47 18.86
C THR A 169 -1.90 5.70 19.37
N GLY A 170 -1.73 4.42 19.73
CA GLY A 170 -2.78 3.62 20.34
C GLY A 170 -3.11 2.32 19.60
N ASN A 171 -2.38 2.02 18.54
CA ASN A 171 -2.49 0.78 17.76
C ASN A 171 -3.93 0.43 17.35
N THR A 172 -4.63 1.41 16.76
CA THR A 172 -6.05 1.29 16.40
C THR A 172 -6.35 0.06 15.55
N TYR A 173 -5.38 -0.37 14.70
CA TYR A 173 -5.55 -1.51 13.81
C TYR A 173 -4.87 -2.79 14.33
N GLY A 174 -4.31 -2.80 15.54
CA GLY A 174 -3.67 -3.98 16.14
C GLY A 174 -2.54 -4.55 15.29
N ILE A 175 -1.61 -3.71 14.82
CA ILE A 175 -0.54 -4.09 13.90
C ILE A 175 0.82 -4.20 14.57
N ASP A 176 1.75 -4.88 13.89
CA ASP A 176 3.18 -4.86 14.19
C ASP A 176 3.88 -3.90 13.20
N PRO A 177 4.44 -2.76 13.68
CA PRO A 177 5.05 -1.75 12.83
C PRO A 177 6.34 -2.23 12.12
N ASN A 178 6.89 -3.39 12.54
CA ASN A 178 8.07 -4.01 11.95
C ASN A 178 7.73 -5.08 10.91
N LYS A 179 6.45 -5.42 10.74
CA LYS A 179 5.98 -6.43 9.80
C LYS A 179 5.08 -5.82 8.73
N ILE A 180 5.62 -4.88 7.98
CA ILE A 180 4.92 -4.21 6.87
C ILE A 180 5.50 -4.71 5.55
N VAL A 181 4.65 -5.30 4.73
CA VAL A 181 4.96 -5.75 3.37
C VAL A 181 4.22 -4.88 2.38
N MET A 182 4.87 -4.53 1.28
CA MET A 182 4.27 -3.76 0.20
C MET A 182 4.29 -4.53 -1.10
N GLY A 183 3.21 -4.44 -1.86
CA GLY A 183 3.05 -5.02 -3.17
C GLY A 183 2.12 -4.19 -4.04
N GLY A 184 1.88 -4.65 -5.27
CA GLY A 184 0.96 -3.96 -6.16
C GLY A 184 0.89 -4.59 -7.53
N HIS A 185 -0.02 -4.08 -8.35
CA HIS A 185 -0.22 -4.50 -9.73
C HIS A 185 0.31 -3.45 -10.69
N GLY A 186 0.96 -3.88 -11.79
CA GLY A 186 1.43 -2.98 -12.84
C GLY A 186 2.27 -1.83 -12.30
N THR A 187 1.79 -0.59 -12.44
CA THR A 187 2.49 0.59 -11.91
C THR A 187 2.63 0.60 -10.40
N GLY A 188 1.69 0.00 -9.66
CA GLY A 188 1.82 -0.20 -8.22
C GLY A 188 2.98 -1.12 -7.83
N ALA A 189 3.27 -2.14 -8.66
CA ALA A 189 4.44 -3.00 -8.46
C ALA A 189 5.75 -2.21 -8.67
N TYR A 190 5.83 -1.32 -9.66
CA TYR A 190 6.99 -0.44 -9.85
C TYR A 190 7.19 0.51 -8.67
N ILE A 191 6.10 1.07 -8.12
CA ILE A 191 6.16 1.88 -6.90
C ILE A 191 6.74 1.06 -5.73
N SER A 192 6.23 -0.16 -5.53
CA SER A 192 6.69 -1.05 -4.44
C SER A 192 8.18 -1.38 -4.54
N LEU A 193 8.67 -1.67 -5.76
CA LEU A 193 10.10 -1.86 -6.02
C LEU A 193 10.89 -0.58 -5.75
N GLY A 194 10.38 0.58 -6.16
CA GLY A 194 10.98 1.87 -5.90
C GLY A 194 11.12 2.17 -4.41
N VAL A 195 10.11 1.82 -3.60
CA VAL A 195 10.18 1.96 -2.13
C VAL A 195 11.32 1.12 -1.55
N ALA A 196 11.52 -0.09 -2.06
CA ALA A 196 12.55 -1.03 -1.57
C ALA A 196 13.97 -0.67 -2.02
N THR A 197 14.14 0.15 -3.08
CA THR A 197 15.45 0.34 -3.72
C THR A 197 15.90 1.80 -3.81
N LEU A 198 15.00 2.76 -3.59
CA LEU A 198 15.30 4.19 -3.72
C LEU A 198 15.32 4.86 -2.35
N ASP A 199 16.51 5.13 -1.83
CA ASP A 199 16.71 5.80 -0.53
C ASP A 199 16.89 7.31 -0.68
N THR A 200 17.50 7.75 -1.77
CA THR A 200 17.77 9.16 -2.05
C THR A 200 17.43 9.51 -3.50
N ALA A 201 17.01 10.75 -3.74
CA ALA A 201 16.73 11.24 -5.10
C ALA A 201 17.97 11.20 -6.02
N THR A 202 19.17 11.30 -5.45
CA THR A 202 20.43 11.27 -6.22
C THR A 202 20.69 9.93 -6.90
N GLN A 203 20.09 8.84 -6.42
CA GLN A 203 20.15 7.53 -7.09
C GLN A 203 19.45 7.54 -8.46
N MET A 204 18.58 8.53 -8.71
CA MET A 204 17.95 8.74 -10.01
C MET A 204 18.82 9.62 -10.97
N TYR A 205 19.96 10.14 -10.53
CA TYR A 205 20.82 11.00 -11.36
C TYR A 205 21.77 10.15 -12.22
N ILE A 206 21.19 9.24 -12.98
CA ILE A 206 21.88 8.41 -13.98
C ILE A 206 21.54 8.90 -15.39
N PRO A 207 22.40 8.70 -16.40
CA PRO A 207 22.19 9.25 -17.76
C PRO A 207 20.80 8.95 -18.33
N LYS A 208 20.22 7.78 -18.05
CA LYS A 208 18.88 7.37 -18.50
C LYS A 208 17.75 8.25 -17.95
N PHE A 209 17.94 8.89 -16.80
CA PHE A 209 16.93 9.73 -16.11
C PHE A 209 17.32 11.20 -16.09
N MET A 210 18.23 11.60 -16.98
CA MET A 210 18.70 12.97 -17.15
C MET A 210 18.31 13.51 -18.52
N ASN A 211 17.94 14.77 -18.58
CA ASN A 211 17.93 15.51 -19.84
C ASN A 211 19.36 15.88 -20.21
N LEU A 212 19.92 15.18 -21.19
CA LEU A 212 21.30 15.36 -21.65
C LEU A 212 21.41 16.52 -22.65
N ALA A 213 20.30 17.11 -23.12
CA ALA A 213 20.29 18.26 -24.02
C ALA A 213 20.56 19.59 -23.29
N THR A 214 20.47 19.60 -21.97
CA THR A 214 20.80 20.77 -21.14
C THR A 214 22.28 20.80 -20.78
N THR A 215 22.83 21.98 -20.56
CA THR A 215 24.25 22.16 -20.13
C THR A 215 24.28 23.00 -18.85
N PRO A 216 24.63 22.41 -17.69
CA PRO A 216 24.89 20.98 -17.48
C PRO A 216 23.63 20.11 -17.64
N PRO A 217 23.77 18.76 -17.81
CA PRO A 217 22.63 17.86 -17.82
C PRO A 217 21.77 18.00 -16.56
N SER A 218 20.45 18.01 -16.74
CA SER A 218 19.50 18.21 -15.64
C SER A 218 18.67 16.96 -15.36
N PRO A 219 18.41 16.59 -14.10
CA PRO A 219 17.59 15.43 -13.79
C PRO A 219 16.12 15.67 -14.16
N TYR A 220 15.46 14.66 -14.72
CA TYR A 220 14.01 14.71 -14.95
C TYR A 220 13.20 14.81 -13.64
N VAL A 221 13.73 14.24 -12.57
CA VAL A 221 13.19 14.42 -11.21
C VAL A 221 14.17 15.28 -10.42
N TYR A 222 13.85 16.55 -10.29
CA TYR A 222 14.68 17.51 -9.56
C TYR A 222 14.22 17.60 -8.11
N ALA A 223 14.94 16.97 -7.19
CA ALA A 223 14.56 16.84 -5.80
C ALA A 223 14.21 18.17 -5.08
N PRO A 224 14.93 19.30 -5.30
CA PRO A 224 14.53 20.58 -4.71
C PRO A 224 13.13 21.05 -5.09
N PHE A 225 12.58 20.55 -6.20
CA PHE A 225 11.23 20.89 -6.67
C PHE A 225 10.19 19.82 -6.25
N PHE A 226 10.57 18.53 -6.31
CA PHE A 226 9.66 17.42 -6.03
C PHE A 226 9.68 17.00 -4.55
N GLY A 227 10.58 17.55 -3.74
CA GLY A 227 10.76 17.17 -2.35
C GLY A 227 11.57 15.89 -2.16
N ASN A 228 11.77 15.52 -0.90
CA ASN A 228 12.51 14.31 -0.52
C ASN A 228 11.79 13.06 -0.99
N VAL A 229 12.54 12.04 -1.43
CA VAL A 229 12.00 10.72 -1.81
C VAL A 229 11.22 10.05 -0.67
N ASN A 230 11.57 10.34 0.57
CA ASN A 230 10.86 9.83 1.73
C ASN A 230 9.50 10.53 1.97
N GLY A 231 9.19 11.63 1.26
CA GLY A 231 7.95 12.36 1.43
C GLY A 231 7.79 12.93 2.85
N THR A 232 8.90 13.38 3.46
CA THR A 232 8.93 13.85 4.86
C THR A 232 8.56 15.32 5.01
N ASP A 233 7.96 15.93 4.00
CA ASP A 233 7.57 17.35 4.01
C ASP A 233 6.27 17.61 4.80
N SER A 234 5.59 16.53 5.25
CA SER A 234 4.40 16.62 6.11
C SER A 234 4.78 16.64 7.58
N ALA A 235 4.20 17.56 8.34
CA ALA A 235 4.61 17.91 9.70
C ALA A 235 4.60 16.77 10.74
N TRP A 236 3.89 15.67 10.49
CA TRP A 236 3.74 14.55 11.44
C TRP A 236 4.36 13.23 10.96
N LEU A 237 4.92 13.20 9.76
CA LEU A 237 5.45 11.96 9.16
C LEU A 237 6.95 11.71 9.38
N PRO A 238 7.83 12.69 9.62
CA PRO A 238 9.26 12.44 9.76
C PRO A 238 9.61 11.50 10.92
N ASP A 239 8.89 11.59 12.03
CA ASP A 239 9.20 10.85 13.26
C ASP A 239 8.92 9.34 13.16
N PHE A 240 8.25 8.88 12.09
CA PHE A 240 7.86 7.48 11.87
C PHE A 240 8.54 6.84 10.64
N ALA A 241 9.65 7.39 10.20
CA ALA A 241 10.40 6.91 9.03
C ALA A 241 11.14 5.58 9.25
#